data_2de6a182184c54e86d82b751d41b3f59
#
_entry.id   2de6a182184c54e86d82b751d41b3f59
#
_cell.length_a   1.000
_cell.length_b   1.000
_cell.length_c   1.000
_cell.angle_alpha   90.00
_cell.angle_beta   90.00
_cell.angle_gamma   90.00
#
_symmetry.space_group_name_H-M   'P 1'
#
loop_
_entity.id
_entity.type
_entity.pdbx_description
1 polymer ?
#
loop_
_entity_poly.entity_id
_entity_poly.type
_entity_poly.pdbx_seq_one_letter_code
_entity_poly.pdbx_strand_id
1 'polypeptide(L)'
;MDAHIPAGKGAGAPAEDPAAPAVAKPVAKKRLSLALQGGGTHGAFTWGVMERLLEDERIDFDGFSGTSAGAINGAMVVQGLIENGPAGAIKALDRFWRSMAANLAMSPLQALPWEKAMWGHDLTWSIAYRTFDTLSRVLSPYQLNPFPINYNPLRDALKQSIDFERLREETKAPRLFVSATNVRTGKPRVFTRRELDAEVLLASACLPQVFKAVEIEGESYWDGGYLGNPALWPLYEQGGPPDIMLIQLNPQVREEMPTSASDIVNRLNEITFNGSLMAEMRAIDFVQRLLDAGRLEQPRYRRLFIHLIEDEDRLRSFKLSTKFNGDWEFLCMLRQFGRDAAERWLTDHFDKLGRESSVDIRERFL
;
A
#
# COMPACT_ATOMS: atom_id res chain seq x y z
N MET A 1 -13.12 -86.92 50.96
CA MET A 1 -14.17 -86.59 50.03
C MET A 1 -13.80 -85.23 49.43
N ASP A 2 -13.12 -85.31 48.29
CA ASP A 2 -12.53 -84.19 47.60
C ASP A 2 -13.57 -83.54 46.65
N ALA A 3 -13.65 -82.22 46.72
CA ALA A 3 -14.44 -81.47 45.78
C ALA A 3 -13.51 -80.50 45.00
N HIS A 4 -13.25 -80.82 43.78
CA HIS A 4 -12.57 -80.05 42.81
C HIS A 4 -13.35 -78.75 42.43
N ILE A 5 -12.69 -77.63 42.45
CA ILE A 5 -13.14 -76.36 41.90
C ILE A 5 -12.31 -76.01 40.63
N PRO A 6 -12.88 -75.79 39.46
CA PRO A 6 -12.14 -75.44 38.27
C PRO A 6 -11.79 -73.95 38.22
N ALA A 7 -10.58 -73.65 37.74
CA ALA A 7 -10.01 -72.30 37.55
C ALA A 7 -10.76 -71.48 36.49
N GLY A 8 -11.06 -70.22 36.83
CA GLY A 8 -11.61 -69.23 35.96
C GLY A 8 -10.65 -68.68 34.93
N LYS A 9 -11.14 -68.48 33.71
CA LYS A 9 -10.43 -67.98 32.53
C LYS A 9 -10.13 -66.48 32.64
N GLY A 10 -9.02 -66.09 32.01
CA GLY A 10 -8.37 -64.82 32.03
C GLY A 10 -9.20 -63.59 31.62
N ALA A 11 -8.85 -62.51 32.26
CA ALA A 11 -9.29 -61.16 31.91
C ALA A 11 -8.63 -60.72 30.58
N GLY A 12 -9.46 -60.33 29.64
CA GLY A 12 -9.02 -59.71 28.39
C GLY A 12 -8.40 -58.33 28.65
N ALA A 13 -7.32 -58.04 27.97
CA ALA A 13 -6.66 -56.74 27.97
C ALA A 13 -7.63 -55.66 27.40
N PRO A 14 -7.62 -54.43 27.93
CA PRO A 14 -8.42 -53.34 27.38
C PRO A 14 -7.91 -52.99 25.99
N ALA A 15 -8.86 -52.81 25.04
CA ALA A 15 -8.57 -52.33 23.68
C ALA A 15 -7.96 -50.92 23.76
N GLU A 16 -6.82 -50.72 23.10
CA GLU A 16 -6.25 -49.39 22.89
C GLU A 16 -7.22 -48.51 22.09
N ASP A 17 -7.55 -47.36 22.66
CA ASP A 17 -8.30 -46.31 22.01
C ASP A 17 -7.50 -45.78 20.79
N PRO A 18 -8.12 -45.61 19.60
CA PRO A 18 -7.39 -45.06 18.45
C PRO A 18 -6.90 -43.65 18.76
N ALA A 19 -5.57 -43.45 18.67
CA ALA A 19 -4.90 -42.19 18.94
C ALA A 19 -5.62 -41.02 18.21
N ALA A 20 -6.02 -40.01 18.96
CA ALA A 20 -6.57 -38.79 18.43
C ALA A 20 -5.62 -38.18 17.34
N PRO A 21 -6.14 -37.65 16.23
CA PRO A 21 -5.29 -37.09 15.17
C PRO A 21 -4.39 -36.00 15.77
N ALA A 22 -3.10 -36.13 15.53
CA ALA A 22 -2.10 -35.15 16.00
C ALA A 22 -2.50 -33.77 15.49
N VAL A 23 -2.78 -32.84 16.40
CA VAL A 23 -3.00 -31.42 16.08
C VAL A 23 -1.73 -30.93 15.44
N ALA A 24 -1.78 -30.59 14.14
CA ALA A 24 -0.67 -30.06 13.41
C ALA A 24 -0.16 -28.80 14.13
N LYS A 25 1.14 -28.76 14.44
CA LYS A 25 1.75 -27.57 15.06
C LYS A 25 1.49 -26.37 14.14
N PRO A 26 1.03 -25.22 14.67
CA PRO A 26 0.82 -24.05 13.86
C PRO A 26 2.11 -23.69 13.13
N VAL A 27 2.03 -23.59 11.80
CA VAL A 27 3.17 -23.16 10.97
C VAL A 27 3.54 -21.74 11.39
N ALA A 28 4.79 -21.52 11.75
CA ALA A 28 5.27 -20.20 12.14
C ALA A 28 5.06 -19.22 10.99
N LYS A 29 4.30 -18.16 11.25
CA LYS A 29 4.03 -17.12 10.24
C LYS A 29 5.31 -16.40 9.85
N LYS A 30 5.44 -16.08 8.56
CA LYS A 30 6.53 -15.25 8.06
C LYS A 30 6.20 -13.77 8.26
N ARG A 31 7.06 -13.06 8.98
CA ARG A 31 6.87 -11.62 9.25
C ARG A 31 7.49 -10.79 8.14
N LEU A 32 6.76 -9.80 7.65
CA LEU A 32 7.25 -8.84 6.67
C LEU A 32 6.67 -7.45 6.90
N SER A 33 7.37 -6.43 6.39
CA SER A 33 6.88 -5.05 6.32
C SER A 33 6.49 -4.73 4.88
N LEU A 34 5.49 -3.86 4.72
CA LEU A 34 5.00 -3.44 3.41
C LEU A 34 5.29 -1.97 3.14
N ALA A 35 5.68 -1.72 1.91
CA ALA A 35 5.95 -0.40 1.36
C ALA A 35 4.96 -0.13 0.22
N LEU A 36 4.04 0.84 0.43
CA LEU A 36 2.85 1.04 -0.40
C LEU A 36 2.98 2.35 -1.19
N GLN A 37 3.15 2.26 -2.52
CA GLN A 37 3.20 3.44 -3.37
C GLN A 37 1.87 4.21 -3.40
N GLY A 38 1.99 5.53 -3.53
CA GLY A 38 0.91 6.43 -3.90
C GLY A 38 0.64 6.41 -5.41
N GLY A 39 -0.60 6.69 -5.77
CA GLY A 39 -1.00 6.67 -7.18
C GLY A 39 -2.48 7.04 -7.42
N GLY A 40 -3.11 7.80 -6.52
CA GLY A 40 -4.52 8.16 -6.64
C GLY A 40 -5.42 6.92 -6.66
N THR A 41 -6.40 6.88 -7.55
CA THR A 41 -7.34 5.75 -7.66
C THR A 41 -6.68 4.44 -8.11
N HIS A 42 -5.46 4.48 -8.67
CA HIS A 42 -4.67 3.27 -8.90
C HIS A 42 -4.33 2.52 -7.59
N GLY A 43 -4.45 3.17 -6.44
CA GLY A 43 -4.40 2.52 -5.14
C GLY A 43 -5.41 1.38 -4.93
N ALA A 44 -6.43 1.26 -5.79
CA ALA A 44 -7.32 0.10 -5.83
C ALA A 44 -6.59 -1.20 -6.24
N PHE A 45 -5.48 -1.11 -6.98
CA PHE A 45 -4.56 -2.25 -7.18
C PHE A 45 -3.97 -2.71 -5.83
N THR A 46 -3.47 -1.77 -5.02
CA THR A 46 -2.96 -2.07 -3.67
C THR A 46 -4.05 -2.68 -2.78
N TRP A 47 -5.31 -2.22 -2.89
CA TRP A 47 -6.43 -2.87 -2.22
C TRP A 47 -6.54 -4.35 -2.57
N GLY A 48 -6.49 -4.70 -3.86
CA GLY A 48 -6.54 -6.10 -4.32
C GLY A 48 -5.35 -6.92 -3.83
N VAL A 49 -4.15 -6.36 -3.87
CA VAL A 49 -2.94 -7.01 -3.32
C VAL A 49 -3.09 -7.28 -1.84
N MET A 50 -3.48 -6.27 -1.05
CA MET A 50 -3.65 -6.40 0.39
C MET A 50 -4.71 -7.42 0.75
N GLU A 51 -5.83 -7.42 0.04
CA GLU A 51 -6.91 -8.40 0.25
C GLU A 51 -6.40 -9.83 0.09
N ARG A 52 -5.67 -10.12 -1.00
CA ARG A 52 -5.14 -11.47 -1.23
C ARG A 52 -4.05 -11.86 -0.22
N LEU A 53 -3.18 -10.93 0.17
CA LEU A 53 -2.17 -11.19 1.20
C LEU A 53 -2.78 -11.40 2.60
N LEU A 54 -3.87 -10.70 2.94
CA LEU A 54 -4.60 -10.85 4.20
C LEU A 54 -5.37 -12.19 4.29
N GLU A 55 -5.74 -12.77 3.17
CA GLU A 55 -6.32 -14.11 3.07
C GLU A 55 -5.29 -15.23 3.33
N ASP A 56 -3.99 -14.92 3.24
CA ASP A 56 -2.92 -15.89 3.44
C ASP A 56 -2.51 -15.95 4.92
N GLU A 57 -2.95 -17.00 5.60
CA GLU A 57 -2.71 -17.18 7.04
C GLU A 57 -1.23 -17.39 7.40
N ARG A 58 -0.35 -17.61 6.42
CA ARG A 58 1.09 -17.82 6.61
C ARG A 58 1.88 -16.52 6.82
N ILE A 59 1.23 -15.36 6.61
CA ILE A 59 1.86 -14.05 6.68
C ILE A 59 1.48 -13.33 7.98
N ASP A 60 2.45 -12.61 8.56
CA ASP A 60 2.27 -11.68 9.67
C ASP A 60 2.84 -10.31 9.29
N PHE A 61 2.03 -9.27 9.43
CA PHE A 61 2.41 -7.91 9.03
C PHE A 61 2.99 -7.14 10.20
N ASP A 62 4.28 -6.79 10.11
CA ASP A 62 4.99 -6.01 11.13
C ASP A 62 4.72 -4.52 11.04
N GLY A 63 4.68 -3.98 9.83
CA GLY A 63 4.51 -2.56 9.62
C GLY A 63 4.25 -2.19 8.17
N PHE A 64 3.72 -0.98 8.00
CA PHE A 64 3.39 -0.39 6.73
C PHE A 64 4.06 0.97 6.60
N SER A 65 4.66 1.25 5.45
CA SER A 65 5.05 2.60 5.05
C SER A 65 4.30 2.95 3.79
N GLY A 66 3.60 4.06 3.78
CA GLY A 66 2.77 4.42 2.64
C GLY A 66 2.80 5.91 2.34
N THR A 67 2.43 6.22 1.10
CA THR A 67 2.31 7.58 0.60
C THR A 67 0.99 7.72 -0.15
N SER A 68 0.26 8.83 0.07
CA SER A 68 -0.98 9.11 -0.65
C SER A 68 -1.98 7.95 -0.54
N ALA A 69 -2.46 7.40 -1.64
CA ALA A 69 -3.34 6.22 -1.66
C ALA A 69 -2.73 5.01 -0.94
N GLY A 70 -1.40 4.84 -0.99
CA GLY A 70 -0.70 3.79 -0.24
C GLY A 70 -0.79 3.98 1.27
N ALA A 71 -0.65 5.23 1.76
CA ALA A 71 -0.82 5.56 3.17
C ALA A 71 -2.25 5.29 3.64
N ILE A 72 -3.23 5.64 2.82
CA ILE A 72 -4.64 5.41 3.12
C ILE A 72 -4.95 3.91 3.17
N ASN A 73 -4.49 3.12 2.19
CA ASN A 73 -4.66 1.66 2.22
C ASN A 73 -4.00 1.05 3.47
N GLY A 74 -2.78 1.49 3.82
CA GLY A 74 -2.12 1.07 5.05
C GLY A 74 -2.92 1.39 6.32
N ALA A 75 -3.48 2.60 6.40
CA ALA A 75 -4.33 3.01 7.52
C ALA A 75 -5.61 2.18 7.63
N MET A 76 -6.28 1.87 6.49
CA MET A 76 -7.47 1.02 6.46
C MET A 76 -7.14 -0.41 6.90
N VAL A 77 -6.00 -0.95 6.46
CA VAL A 77 -5.56 -2.28 6.88
C VAL A 77 -5.31 -2.32 8.39
N VAL A 78 -4.54 -1.37 8.92
CA VAL A 78 -4.24 -1.33 10.37
C VAL A 78 -5.51 -1.13 11.18
N GLN A 79 -6.42 -0.23 10.77
CA GLN A 79 -7.72 -0.04 11.40
C GLN A 79 -8.52 -1.35 11.46
N GLY A 80 -8.64 -2.03 10.33
CA GLY A 80 -9.42 -3.26 10.27
C GLY A 80 -8.76 -4.43 11.03
N LEU A 81 -7.43 -4.50 11.06
CA LEU A 81 -6.68 -5.46 11.89
C LEU A 81 -6.97 -5.26 13.38
N ILE A 82 -7.07 -4.00 13.83
CA ILE A 82 -7.46 -3.64 15.21
C ILE A 82 -8.92 -4.02 15.49
N GLU A 83 -9.81 -3.84 14.52
CA GLU A 83 -11.25 -4.13 14.68
C GLU A 83 -11.55 -5.63 14.77
N ASN A 84 -11.06 -6.40 13.79
CA ASN A 84 -11.42 -7.83 13.66
C ASN A 84 -10.38 -8.63 12.87
N GLY A 85 -9.09 -8.33 13.02
CA GLY A 85 -8.02 -9.04 12.33
C GLY A 85 -8.10 -8.94 10.79
N PRO A 86 -7.57 -9.95 10.06
CA PRO A 86 -7.54 -9.91 8.60
C PRO A 86 -8.90 -9.69 7.94
N ALA A 87 -9.95 -10.33 8.45
CA ALA A 87 -11.32 -10.15 7.93
C ALA A 87 -11.83 -8.72 8.14
N GLY A 88 -11.44 -8.07 9.25
CA GLY A 88 -11.73 -6.66 9.50
C GLY A 88 -11.02 -5.76 8.51
N ALA A 89 -9.75 -6.03 8.21
CA ALA A 89 -8.94 -5.26 7.25
C ALA A 89 -9.52 -5.34 5.82
N ILE A 90 -9.91 -6.53 5.38
CA ILE A 90 -10.57 -6.71 4.08
C ILE A 90 -11.86 -5.89 3.99
N LYS A 91 -12.69 -5.92 5.04
CA LYS A 91 -13.93 -5.13 5.10
C LYS A 91 -13.68 -3.63 5.14
N ALA A 92 -12.65 -3.18 5.86
CA ALA A 92 -12.30 -1.76 5.95
C ALA A 92 -11.87 -1.21 4.58
N LEU A 93 -11.05 -1.95 3.83
CA LEU A 93 -10.64 -1.61 2.47
C LEU A 93 -11.85 -1.55 1.52
N ASP A 94 -12.71 -2.56 1.49
CA ASP A 94 -13.91 -2.57 0.63
C ASP A 94 -14.83 -1.39 0.95
N ARG A 95 -15.12 -1.14 2.23
CA ARG A 95 -15.96 -0.02 2.68
C ARG A 95 -15.38 1.34 2.25
N PHE A 96 -14.07 1.52 2.42
CA PHE A 96 -13.40 2.75 2.03
C PHE A 96 -13.49 2.98 0.51
N TRP A 97 -13.14 1.99 -0.31
CA TRP A 97 -13.13 2.15 -1.76
C TRP A 97 -14.53 2.31 -2.34
N ARG A 98 -15.57 1.69 -1.74
CA ARG A 98 -16.98 1.98 -2.08
C ARG A 98 -17.39 3.41 -1.76
N SER A 99 -17.01 3.90 -0.59
CA SER A 99 -17.26 5.29 -0.19
C SER A 99 -16.56 6.26 -1.13
N MET A 100 -15.31 5.98 -1.50
CA MET A 100 -14.56 6.80 -2.45
C MET A 100 -15.20 6.81 -3.84
N ALA A 101 -15.63 5.67 -4.35
CA ALA A 101 -16.35 5.60 -5.63
C ALA A 101 -17.63 6.44 -5.60
N ALA A 102 -18.42 6.33 -4.54
CA ALA A 102 -19.66 7.10 -4.38
C ALA A 102 -19.38 8.62 -4.31
N ASN A 103 -18.36 9.04 -3.56
CA ASN A 103 -17.97 10.45 -3.45
C ASN A 103 -17.41 10.99 -4.78
N LEU A 104 -16.58 10.22 -5.47
CA LEU A 104 -16.00 10.62 -6.74
C LEU A 104 -17.03 10.62 -7.87
N ALA A 105 -18.06 9.76 -7.83
CA ALA A 105 -19.15 9.79 -8.80
C ALA A 105 -19.89 11.14 -8.84
N MET A 106 -19.87 11.89 -7.72
CA MET A 106 -20.41 13.25 -7.65
C MET A 106 -19.44 14.33 -8.14
N SER A 107 -18.19 13.97 -8.43
CA SER A 107 -17.18 14.91 -8.91
C SER A 107 -17.44 15.31 -10.37
N PRO A 108 -17.36 16.60 -10.70
CA PRO A 108 -17.47 17.04 -12.10
C PRO A 108 -16.35 16.53 -13.02
N LEU A 109 -15.28 15.97 -12.45
CA LEU A 109 -14.17 15.42 -13.23
C LEU A 109 -14.46 14.02 -13.81
N GLN A 110 -15.55 13.37 -13.39
CA GLN A 110 -15.88 12.04 -13.90
C GLN A 110 -16.42 12.12 -15.33
N ALA A 111 -16.13 11.07 -16.12
CA ALA A 111 -16.63 10.94 -17.47
C ALA A 111 -18.16 10.80 -17.49
N LEU A 112 -18.80 11.48 -18.43
CA LEU A 112 -20.22 11.28 -18.72
C LEU A 112 -20.44 9.87 -19.31
N PRO A 113 -21.67 9.30 -19.20
CA PRO A 113 -21.92 7.93 -19.68
C PRO A 113 -21.54 7.72 -21.17
N TRP A 114 -21.77 8.71 -22.03
CA TRP A 114 -21.40 8.64 -23.42
C TRP A 114 -19.89 8.76 -23.66
N GLU A 115 -19.18 9.57 -22.84
CA GLU A 115 -17.71 9.66 -22.87
C GLU A 115 -17.08 8.32 -22.45
N LYS A 116 -17.61 7.70 -21.41
CA LYS A 116 -17.19 6.36 -20.96
C LYS A 116 -17.40 5.31 -22.05
N ALA A 117 -18.54 5.37 -22.78
CA ALA A 117 -18.81 4.45 -23.87
C ALA A 117 -17.83 4.60 -25.05
N MET A 118 -17.33 5.83 -25.30
CA MET A 118 -16.39 6.11 -26.40
C MET A 118 -14.92 5.88 -26.04
N TRP A 119 -14.51 6.23 -24.84
CA TRP A 119 -13.10 6.27 -24.44
C TRP A 119 -12.75 5.37 -23.22
N GLY A 120 -13.70 4.56 -22.77
CA GLY A 120 -13.50 3.65 -21.65
C GLY A 120 -13.21 4.41 -20.35
N HIS A 121 -12.11 4.05 -19.71
CA HIS A 121 -11.71 4.62 -18.41
C HIS A 121 -10.79 5.85 -18.55
N ASP A 122 -10.36 6.22 -19.76
CA ASP A 122 -9.46 7.35 -20.01
C ASP A 122 -10.20 8.69 -19.96
N LEU A 123 -9.94 9.46 -18.90
CA LEU A 123 -10.54 10.80 -18.72
C LEU A 123 -9.87 11.89 -19.59
N THR A 124 -8.77 11.61 -20.28
CA THR A 124 -8.02 12.60 -21.07
C THR A 124 -8.91 13.31 -22.10
N TRP A 125 -9.93 12.64 -22.61
CA TRP A 125 -10.87 13.17 -23.61
C TRP A 125 -12.13 13.77 -23.01
N SER A 126 -12.37 13.63 -21.70
CA SER A 126 -13.51 14.27 -21.03
C SER A 126 -13.36 15.80 -21.07
N ILE A 127 -14.43 16.49 -21.43
CA ILE A 127 -14.46 17.95 -21.49
C ILE A 127 -14.14 18.54 -20.12
N ALA A 128 -14.71 17.99 -19.06
CA ALA A 128 -14.53 18.47 -17.70
C ALA A 128 -13.06 18.27 -17.24
N TYR A 129 -12.47 17.10 -17.48
CA TYR A 129 -11.09 16.84 -17.14
C TYR A 129 -10.13 17.75 -17.93
N ARG A 130 -10.31 17.92 -19.23
CA ARG A 130 -9.49 18.81 -20.05
C ARG A 130 -9.55 20.26 -19.60
N THR A 131 -10.74 20.72 -19.24
CA THR A 131 -10.92 22.09 -18.71
C THR A 131 -10.16 22.23 -17.39
N PHE A 132 -10.30 21.26 -16.48
CA PHE A 132 -9.57 21.22 -15.21
C PHE A 132 -8.05 21.17 -15.43
N ASP A 133 -7.55 20.26 -16.26
CA ASP A 133 -6.12 20.12 -16.58
C ASP A 133 -5.54 21.42 -17.14
N THR A 134 -6.27 22.10 -18.05
CA THR A 134 -5.85 23.38 -18.62
C THR A 134 -5.82 24.48 -17.55
N LEU A 135 -6.87 24.58 -16.73
CA LEU A 135 -6.94 25.59 -15.68
C LEU A 135 -5.89 25.37 -14.59
N SER A 136 -5.66 24.14 -14.18
CA SER A 136 -4.67 23.80 -13.13
C SER A 136 -3.23 24.05 -13.55
N ARG A 137 -2.94 24.20 -14.85
CA ARG A 137 -1.63 24.61 -15.37
C ARG A 137 -1.39 26.11 -15.31
N VAL A 138 -2.47 26.91 -15.28
CA VAL A 138 -2.40 28.37 -15.32
C VAL A 138 -2.73 28.97 -13.95
N LEU A 139 -3.66 28.36 -13.23
CA LEU A 139 -4.15 28.85 -11.95
C LEU A 139 -3.81 27.88 -10.82
N SER A 140 -3.34 28.42 -9.71
CA SER A 140 -3.11 27.63 -8.50
C SER A 140 -4.43 27.27 -7.81
N PRO A 141 -4.45 26.22 -6.95
CA PRO A 141 -5.64 25.91 -6.14
C PRO A 141 -6.10 27.07 -5.26
N TYR A 142 -5.22 27.99 -4.90
CA TYR A 142 -5.55 29.19 -4.11
C TYR A 142 -6.32 30.22 -4.94
N GLN A 143 -6.08 30.29 -6.26
CA GLN A 143 -6.79 31.18 -7.18
C GLN A 143 -8.11 30.56 -7.66
N LEU A 144 -8.14 29.25 -7.89
CA LEU A 144 -9.35 28.52 -8.27
C LEU A 144 -10.39 28.46 -7.13
N ASN A 145 -9.93 28.37 -5.90
CA ASN A 145 -10.77 28.37 -4.71
C ASN A 145 -10.27 29.41 -3.70
N PRO A 146 -10.60 30.71 -3.89
CA PRO A 146 -10.15 31.78 -3.00
C PRO A 146 -10.82 31.73 -1.61
N PHE A 147 -11.91 30.97 -1.45
CA PHE A 147 -12.61 30.86 -0.19
C PHE A 147 -11.86 29.98 0.82
N PRO A 148 -11.99 30.26 2.12
CA PRO A 148 -11.36 29.47 3.17
C PRO A 148 -11.99 28.07 3.35
N ILE A 149 -13.13 27.81 2.70
CA ILE A 149 -13.82 26.52 2.77
C ILE A 149 -13.02 25.49 1.97
N ASN A 150 -12.24 24.71 2.69
CA ASN A 150 -11.43 23.64 2.13
C ASN A 150 -12.25 22.33 2.14
N TYR A 151 -13.33 22.30 1.31
CA TYR A 151 -14.12 21.08 1.16
C TYR A 151 -13.30 20.02 0.44
N ASN A 152 -13.03 18.93 1.15
CA ASN A 152 -12.33 17.78 0.59
C ASN A 152 -13.13 16.50 0.92
N PRO A 153 -13.78 15.87 -0.06
CA PRO A 153 -14.58 14.64 0.16
C PRO A 153 -13.78 13.52 0.80
N LEU A 154 -12.47 13.47 0.56
CA LEU A 154 -11.59 12.48 1.17
C LEU A 154 -11.51 12.64 2.71
N ARG A 155 -11.56 13.90 3.21
CA ARG A 155 -11.55 14.14 4.66
C ARG A 155 -12.71 13.47 5.37
N ASP A 156 -13.91 13.61 4.82
CA ASP A 156 -15.11 13.02 5.40
C ASP A 156 -15.09 11.50 5.31
N ALA A 157 -14.63 10.96 4.18
CA ALA A 157 -14.46 9.53 3.99
C ALA A 157 -13.46 8.93 5.00
N LEU A 158 -12.33 9.62 5.26
CA LEU A 158 -11.33 9.18 6.24
C LEU A 158 -11.87 9.21 7.67
N LYS A 159 -12.54 10.32 8.07
CA LYS A 159 -13.14 10.45 9.40
C LYS A 159 -14.26 9.44 9.67
N GLN A 160 -14.98 9.02 8.64
CA GLN A 160 -16.03 7.99 8.75
C GLN A 160 -15.46 6.57 8.78
N SER A 161 -14.28 6.36 8.20
CA SER A 161 -13.69 5.02 8.03
C SER A 161 -12.68 4.65 9.10
N ILE A 162 -12.07 5.62 9.79
CA ILE A 162 -10.98 5.41 10.74
C ILE A 162 -11.33 6.01 12.10
N ASP A 163 -11.24 5.18 13.13
CA ASP A 163 -11.17 5.62 14.53
C ASP A 163 -9.71 5.96 14.86
N PHE A 164 -9.36 7.24 14.65
CA PHE A 164 -8.00 7.72 14.83
C PHE A 164 -7.50 7.63 16.27
N GLU A 165 -8.36 7.73 17.27
CA GLU A 165 -7.98 7.57 18.67
C GLU A 165 -7.55 6.13 18.93
N ARG A 166 -8.38 5.18 18.60
CA ARG A 166 -8.06 3.76 18.74
C ARG A 166 -6.85 3.36 17.90
N LEU A 167 -6.72 3.92 16.67
CA LEU A 167 -5.57 3.67 15.80
C LEU A 167 -4.25 4.09 16.46
N ARG A 168 -4.23 5.25 17.15
CA ARG A 168 -3.03 5.75 17.83
C ARG A 168 -2.66 4.95 19.08
N GLU A 169 -3.64 4.51 19.84
CA GLU A 169 -3.45 3.94 21.18
C GLU A 169 -3.19 2.42 21.17
N GLU A 170 -3.68 1.67 20.18
CA GLU A 170 -3.54 0.22 20.16
C GLU A 170 -2.07 -0.23 20.08
N THR A 171 -1.55 -0.79 21.15
CA THR A 171 -0.13 -1.12 21.29
C THR A 171 0.30 -2.33 20.46
N LYS A 172 -0.62 -3.24 20.18
CA LYS A 172 -0.36 -4.47 19.42
C LYS A 172 -0.54 -4.33 17.92
N ALA A 173 -1.05 -3.17 17.47
CA ALA A 173 -1.26 -2.93 16.05
C ALA A 173 0.09 -2.81 15.30
N PRO A 174 0.13 -3.21 14.03
CA PRO A 174 1.29 -2.99 13.17
C PRO A 174 1.75 -1.54 13.17
N ARG A 175 3.05 -1.32 12.95
CA ARG A 175 3.59 0.03 12.75
C ARG A 175 3.01 0.63 11.47
N LEU A 176 2.80 1.93 11.47
CA LEU A 176 2.34 2.65 10.27
C LEU A 176 3.10 3.96 10.15
N PHE A 177 3.65 4.19 8.97
CA PHE A 177 4.42 5.35 8.60
C PHE A 177 3.79 6.02 7.39
N VAL A 178 3.56 7.32 7.47
CA VAL A 178 2.92 8.11 6.42
C VAL A 178 3.86 9.23 6.00
N SER A 179 4.22 9.26 4.73
CA SER A 179 5.13 10.26 4.18
C SER A 179 4.37 11.50 3.70
N ALA A 180 4.91 12.69 4.01
CA ALA A 180 4.49 13.96 3.44
C ALA A 180 5.72 14.82 3.14
N THR A 181 5.57 15.83 2.28
CA THR A 181 6.63 16.78 1.92
C THR A 181 6.40 18.10 2.62
N ASN A 182 7.33 18.52 3.48
CA ASN A 182 7.28 19.85 4.09
C ASN A 182 7.59 20.91 3.02
N VAL A 183 6.62 21.81 2.78
CA VAL A 183 6.71 22.80 1.67
C VAL A 183 7.83 23.81 1.89
N ARG A 184 7.99 24.26 3.13
CA ARG A 184 8.94 25.32 3.47
C ARG A 184 10.40 24.84 3.39
N THR A 185 10.65 23.61 3.84
CA THR A 185 12.03 23.10 3.96
C THR A 185 12.43 22.21 2.79
N GLY A 186 11.50 21.72 1.99
CA GLY A 186 11.73 20.73 0.96
C GLY A 186 12.23 19.38 1.50
N LYS A 187 11.92 19.05 2.76
CA LYS A 187 12.34 17.80 3.41
C LYS A 187 11.17 16.83 3.55
N PRO A 188 11.43 15.51 3.51
CA PRO A 188 10.42 14.53 3.85
C PRO A 188 10.06 14.61 5.33
N ARG A 189 8.78 14.48 5.65
CA ARG A 189 8.27 14.26 6.99
C ARG A 189 7.57 12.89 7.00
N VAL A 190 8.01 12.02 7.88
CA VAL A 190 7.34 10.74 8.09
C VAL A 190 6.63 10.81 9.43
N PHE A 191 5.31 10.69 9.37
CA PHE A 191 4.45 10.61 10.55
C PHE A 191 4.31 9.15 10.96
N THR A 192 4.43 8.89 12.24
CA THR A 192 4.21 7.57 12.83
C THR A 192 2.73 7.34 13.11
N ARG A 193 2.30 6.10 13.32
CA ARG A 193 0.92 5.75 13.68
C ARG A 193 0.37 6.57 14.85
N ARG A 194 1.21 6.93 15.80
CA ARG A 194 0.80 7.71 16.99
C ARG A 194 0.48 9.18 16.70
N GLU A 195 0.91 9.69 15.56
CA GLU A 195 0.68 11.06 15.12
C GLU A 195 -0.46 11.17 14.10
N LEU A 196 -1.07 10.02 13.71
CA LEU A 196 -2.04 10.01 12.62
C LEU A 196 -3.38 10.63 13.03
N ASP A 197 -3.85 11.47 12.13
CA ASP A 197 -5.21 11.96 12.02
C ASP A 197 -5.61 12.07 10.54
N ALA A 198 -6.80 12.63 10.28
CA ALA A 198 -7.26 12.81 8.91
C ALA A 198 -6.38 13.82 8.13
N GLU A 199 -5.86 14.85 8.82
CA GLU A 199 -5.04 15.89 8.19
C GLU A 199 -3.67 15.33 7.74
N VAL A 200 -3.07 14.40 8.48
CA VAL A 200 -1.83 13.71 8.08
C VAL A 200 -2.05 12.89 6.81
N LEU A 201 -3.14 12.13 6.71
CA LEU A 201 -3.45 11.37 5.50
C LEU A 201 -3.77 12.28 4.32
N LEU A 202 -4.46 13.40 4.55
CA LEU A 202 -4.71 14.43 3.54
C LEU A 202 -3.43 15.12 3.08
N ALA A 203 -2.50 15.42 4.00
CA ALA A 203 -1.19 15.98 3.67
C ALA A 203 -0.39 15.05 2.75
N SER A 204 -0.40 13.75 3.08
CA SER A 204 0.23 12.71 2.26
C SER A 204 -0.35 12.57 0.86
N ALA A 205 -1.60 12.98 0.65
CA ALA A 205 -2.32 12.92 -0.64
C ALA A 205 -2.55 14.30 -1.27
N CYS A 206 -1.89 15.35 -0.78
CA CYS A 206 -2.09 16.72 -1.19
C CYS A 206 -1.23 17.08 -2.42
N LEU A 207 -1.74 16.80 -3.62
CA LEU A 207 -1.10 17.24 -4.87
C LEU A 207 -1.19 18.76 -5.00
N PRO A 208 -0.06 19.50 -5.12
CA PRO A 208 -0.04 20.96 -5.11
C PRO A 208 -0.76 21.62 -6.28
N GLN A 209 -0.96 20.91 -7.39
CA GLN A 209 -1.71 21.40 -8.53
C GLN A 209 -3.23 21.31 -8.33
N VAL A 210 -3.70 20.49 -7.38
CA VAL A 210 -5.12 20.19 -7.16
C VAL A 210 -5.63 20.77 -5.86
N PHE A 211 -4.82 20.72 -4.79
CA PHE A 211 -5.22 21.08 -3.44
C PHE A 211 -4.32 22.16 -2.83
N LYS A 212 -4.91 23.00 -1.98
CA LYS A 212 -4.13 23.86 -1.09
C LYS A 212 -3.30 22.99 -0.14
N ALA A 213 -2.11 23.46 0.23
CA ALA A 213 -1.28 22.76 1.21
C ALA A 213 -2.08 22.49 2.51
N VAL A 214 -1.85 21.34 3.10
CA VAL A 214 -2.43 20.98 4.39
C VAL A 214 -1.51 21.49 5.48
N GLU A 215 -2.10 22.21 6.45
CA GLU A 215 -1.36 22.75 7.59
C GLU A 215 -1.47 21.83 8.79
N ILE A 216 -0.33 21.45 9.37
CA ILE A 216 -0.22 20.64 10.58
C ILE A 216 0.82 21.31 11.48
N GLU A 217 0.40 21.69 12.70
CA GLU A 217 1.28 22.33 13.70
C GLU A 217 2.04 23.56 13.18
N GLY A 218 1.40 24.37 12.30
CA GLY A 218 1.98 25.59 11.72
C GLY A 218 2.94 25.37 10.56
N GLU A 219 3.13 24.14 10.11
CA GLU A 219 3.90 23.78 8.90
C GLU A 219 2.98 23.31 7.79
N SER A 220 3.29 23.68 6.56
CA SER A 220 2.51 23.31 5.38
C SER A 220 3.08 22.07 4.67
N TYR A 221 2.20 21.17 4.24
CA TYR A 221 2.60 19.91 3.63
C TYR A 221 1.92 19.67 2.28
N TRP A 222 2.68 19.07 1.38
CA TRP A 222 2.24 18.48 0.12
C TRP A 222 2.39 16.96 0.12
N ASP A 223 1.91 16.32 -0.94
CA ASP A 223 2.00 14.89 -1.17
C ASP A 223 3.43 14.36 -0.91
N GLY A 224 3.49 13.26 -0.18
CA GLY A 224 4.77 12.62 0.15
C GLY A 224 5.49 12.03 -1.06
N GLY A 225 4.78 11.81 -2.16
CA GLY A 225 5.31 11.22 -3.39
C GLY A 225 6.50 11.96 -4.00
N TYR A 226 6.69 13.22 -3.67
CA TYR A 226 7.84 13.99 -4.14
C TYR A 226 9.16 13.56 -3.47
N LEU A 227 9.12 13.05 -2.24
CA LEU A 227 10.33 12.76 -1.45
C LEU A 227 10.38 11.36 -0.82
N GLY A 228 9.29 10.59 -0.90
CA GLY A 228 9.22 9.23 -0.36
C GLY A 228 7.98 8.50 -0.86
N ASN A 229 8.08 7.77 -1.96
CA ASN A 229 6.93 7.08 -2.56
C ASN A 229 7.16 5.56 -2.73
N PRO A 230 7.01 4.79 -1.65
CA PRO A 230 6.98 5.21 -0.24
C PRO A 230 8.39 5.40 0.32
N ALA A 231 8.52 6.00 1.50
CA ALA A 231 9.76 5.97 2.26
C ALA A 231 9.98 4.56 2.84
N LEU A 232 11.12 3.92 2.53
CA LEU A 232 11.45 2.57 3.02
C LEU A 232 12.18 2.62 4.36
N TRP A 233 13.01 3.66 4.58
CA TRP A 233 13.89 3.76 5.73
C TRP A 233 13.19 3.59 7.09
N PRO A 234 11.93 4.02 7.34
CA PRO A 234 11.31 3.83 8.64
C PRO A 234 11.06 2.36 8.98
N LEU A 235 10.92 1.51 7.95
CA LEU A 235 10.65 0.09 8.14
C LEU A 235 11.89 -0.66 8.67
N TYR A 236 13.08 -0.28 8.25
CA TYR A 236 14.30 -0.99 8.63
C TYR A 236 15.09 -0.30 9.76
N GLU A 237 15.05 1.02 9.88
CA GLU A 237 15.74 1.73 10.96
C GLU A 237 15.09 1.51 12.33
N GLN A 238 13.78 1.33 12.39
CA GLN A 238 13.03 1.12 13.63
C GLN A 238 12.84 -0.35 14.01
N GLY A 239 13.70 -1.25 13.53
CA GLY A 239 13.78 -2.63 14.04
C GLY A 239 12.74 -3.61 13.45
N GLY A 240 12.19 -3.37 12.25
CA GLY A 240 11.29 -4.31 11.55
C GLY A 240 11.97 -5.61 11.09
N PRO A 241 11.25 -6.56 10.49
CA PRO A 241 11.81 -7.75 9.86
C PRO A 241 12.74 -7.38 8.69
N PRO A 242 13.62 -8.30 8.25
CA PRO A 242 14.47 -8.05 7.09
C PRO A 242 13.70 -7.98 5.78
N ASP A 243 12.53 -8.61 5.72
CA ASP A 243 11.71 -8.70 4.52
C ASP A 243 10.85 -7.44 4.37
N ILE A 244 11.04 -6.75 3.24
CA ILE A 244 10.25 -5.57 2.86
C ILE A 244 9.63 -5.85 1.50
N MET A 245 8.30 -5.82 1.43
CA MET A 245 7.55 -5.99 0.20
C MET A 245 7.07 -4.64 -0.32
N LEU A 246 7.54 -4.26 -1.49
CA LEU A 246 7.09 -3.08 -2.21
C LEU A 246 5.87 -3.43 -3.07
N ILE A 247 4.79 -2.66 -2.94
CA ILE A 247 3.67 -2.67 -3.87
C ILE A 247 3.80 -1.44 -4.76
N GLN A 248 4.16 -1.67 -6.02
CA GLN A 248 4.46 -0.62 -6.99
C GLN A 248 3.27 -0.36 -7.90
N LEU A 249 2.91 0.93 -8.04
CA LEU A 249 1.80 1.41 -8.87
C LEU A 249 2.26 2.19 -10.08
N ASN A 250 3.41 2.86 -9.97
CA ASN A 250 3.90 3.77 -11.00
C ASN A 250 4.90 3.04 -11.87
N PRO A 251 4.62 2.85 -13.18
CA PRO A 251 5.56 2.25 -14.10
C PRO A 251 6.89 3.01 -14.14
N GLN A 252 7.99 2.29 -14.18
CA GLN A 252 9.32 2.90 -14.32
C GLN A 252 9.67 3.13 -15.78
N VAL A 253 9.30 2.18 -16.63
CA VAL A 253 9.62 2.20 -18.06
C VAL A 253 8.43 2.69 -18.88
N ARG A 254 8.68 3.62 -19.79
CA ARG A 254 7.78 4.04 -20.85
C ARG A 254 8.53 3.90 -22.17
N GLU A 255 8.02 3.11 -23.06
CA GLU A 255 8.65 2.87 -24.37
C GLU A 255 8.46 4.07 -25.31
N GLU A 256 7.30 4.72 -25.23
CA GLU A 256 6.98 5.86 -26.07
C GLU A 256 7.56 7.17 -25.50
N MET A 257 8.21 7.94 -26.37
CA MET A 257 8.71 9.25 -26.01
C MET A 257 7.53 10.24 -25.87
N PRO A 258 7.41 10.94 -24.72
CA PRO A 258 6.35 11.93 -24.54
C PRO A 258 6.59 13.13 -25.46
N THR A 259 5.61 13.44 -26.33
CA THR A 259 5.73 14.53 -27.31
C THR A 259 4.72 15.65 -27.06
N SER A 260 3.58 15.37 -26.43
CA SER A 260 2.63 16.41 -26.04
C SER A 260 3.04 17.07 -24.72
N ALA A 261 2.66 18.31 -24.50
CA ALA A 261 2.90 19.02 -23.23
C ALA A 261 2.31 18.25 -22.02
N SER A 262 1.14 17.61 -22.22
CA SER A 262 0.52 16.77 -21.20
C SER A 262 1.37 15.55 -20.87
N ASP A 263 1.82 14.81 -21.87
CA ASP A 263 2.60 13.59 -21.68
C ASP A 263 3.97 13.89 -21.05
N ILE A 264 4.57 15.04 -21.42
CA ILE A 264 5.84 15.50 -20.80
C ILE A 264 5.64 15.75 -19.31
N VAL A 265 4.59 16.49 -18.91
CA VAL A 265 4.30 16.76 -17.49
C VAL A 265 3.98 15.47 -16.75
N ASN A 266 3.22 14.57 -17.37
CA ASN A 266 2.91 13.26 -16.80
C ASN A 266 4.17 12.44 -16.55
N ARG A 267 5.08 12.41 -17.52
CA ARG A 267 6.36 11.68 -17.39
C ARG A 267 7.26 12.30 -16.32
N LEU A 268 7.33 13.62 -16.23
CA LEU A 268 8.06 14.31 -15.15
C LEU A 268 7.53 13.92 -13.77
N ASN A 269 6.21 13.86 -13.59
CA ASN A 269 5.62 13.42 -12.33
C ASN A 269 5.96 11.94 -12.00
N GLU A 270 5.90 11.04 -12.98
CA GLU A 270 6.29 9.62 -12.79
C GLU A 270 7.76 9.50 -12.39
N ILE A 271 8.66 10.21 -13.09
CA ILE A 271 10.09 10.23 -12.78
C ILE A 271 10.33 10.76 -11.36
N THR A 272 9.67 11.87 -11.01
CA THR A 272 9.81 12.49 -9.68
C THR A 272 9.33 11.53 -8.58
N PHE A 273 8.16 10.91 -8.77
CA PHE A 273 7.58 10.00 -7.78
C PHE A 273 8.33 8.67 -7.63
N ASN A 274 9.08 8.24 -8.64
CA ASN A 274 9.94 7.06 -8.54
C ASN A 274 11.37 7.42 -8.08
N GLY A 275 11.79 8.68 -8.21
CA GLY A 275 13.17 9.11 -7.95
C GLY A 275 13.65 8.83 -6.54
N SER A 276 12.82 9.11 -5.53
CA SER A 276 13.13 8.82 -4.13
C SER A 276 13.28 7.32 -3.85
N LEU A 277 12.40 6.50 -4.40
CA LEU A 277 12.48 5.05 -4.28
C LEU A 277 13.78 4.49 -4.88
N MET A 278 14.16 4.96 -6.09
CA MET A 278 15.42 4.56 -6.73
C MET A 278 16.65 4.98 -5.91
N ALA A 279 16.60 6.15 -5.26
CA ALA A 279 17.70 6.60 -4.38
C ALA A 279 17.80 5.70 -3.13
N GLU A 280 16.69 5.31 -2.52
CA GLU A 280 16.70 4.38 -1.38
C GLU A 280 17.16 2.98 -1.78
N MET A 281 16.70 2.44 -2.93
CA MET A 281 17.15 1.14 -3.43
C MET A 281 18.66 1.12 -3.71
N ARG A 282 19.21 2.23 -4.24
CA ARG A 282 20.67 2.39 -4.42
C ARG A 282 21.41 2.37 -3.07
N ALA A 283 20.87 3.03 -2.05
CA ALA A 283 21.45 3.01 -0.71
C ALA A 283 21.43 1.60 -0.10
N ILE A 284 20.31 0.89 -0.25
CA ILE A 284 20.18 -0.50 0.20
C ILE A 284 21.19 -1.41 -0.52
N ASP A 285 21.29 -1.35 -1.85
CA ASP A 285 22.27 -2.13 -2.64
C ASP A 285 23.71 -1.82 -2.17
N PHE A 286 24.02 -0.55 -1.95
CA PHE A 286 25.37 -0.15 -1.48
C PHE A 286 25.72 -0.78 -0.13
N VAL A 287 24.80 -0.72 0.85
CA VAL A 287 25.00 -1.32 2.18
C VAL A 287 25.12 -2.85 2.07
N GLN A 288 24.30 -3.49 1.25
CA GLN A 288 24.37 -4.96 1.05
C GLN A 288 25.72 -5.40 0.48
N ARG A 289 26.26 -4.66 -0.51
CA ARG A 289 27.61 -4.94 -1.04
C ARG A 289 28.71 -4.76 -0.02
N LEU A 290 28.61 -3.80 0.90
CA LEU A 290 29.57 -3.65 1.98
C LEU A 290 29.48 -4.79 2.99
N LEU A 291 28.27 -5.29 3.27
CA LEU A 291 28.08 -6.49 4.09
C LEU A 291 28.69 -7.72 3.42
N ASP A 292 28.47 -7.92 2.12
CA ASP A 292 29.04 -9.03 1.35
C ASP A 292 30.56 -9.00 1.30
N ALA A 293 31.14 -7.80 1.26
CA ALA A 293 32.58 -7.62 1.31
C ALA A 293 33.19 -7.70 2.73
N GLY A 294 32.37 -8.00 3.76
CA GLY A 294 32.82 -8.06 5.15
C GLY A 294 33.29 -6.71 5.72
N ARG A 295 32.87 -5.58 5.12
CA ARG A 295 33.29 -4.23 5.53
C ARG A 295 32.38 -3.58 6.58
N LEU A 296 31.23 -4.21 6.87
CA LEU A 296 30.29 -3.77 7.90
C LEU A 296 30.03 -4.89 8.89
N GLU A 297 29.93 -4.52 10.17
CA GLU A 297 29.71 -5.48 11.26
C GLU A 297 28.24 -5.74 11.52
N GLN A 298 27.88 -7.02 11.66
CA GLN A 298 26.59 -7.44 12.19
C GLN A 298 26.68 -7.49 13.73
N PRO A 299 25.57 -7.21 14.47
CA PRO A 299 24.19 -6.96 13.97
C PRO A 299 23.85 -5.49 13.68
N ARG A 300 24.81 -4.56 13.80
CA ARG A 300 24.53 -3.12 13.57
C ARG A 300 23.98 -2.84 12.19
N TYR A 301 24.49 -3.54 11.16
CA TYR A 301 23.98 -3.51 9.80
C TYR A 301 23.46 -4.89 9.44
N ARG A 302 22.28 -4.96 8.87
CA ARG A 302 21.64 -6.21 8.48
C ARG A 302 21.30 -6.23 7.00
N ARG A 303 21.28 -7.42 6.44
CA ARG A 303 20.77 -7.64 5.08
C ARG A 303 19.26 -7.44 5.08
N LEU A 304 18.76 -6.75 4.06
CA LEU A 304 17.34 -6.65 3.76
C LEU A 304 17.00 -7.58 2.59
N PHE A 305 15.81 -8.14 2.61
CA PHE A 305 15.25 -8.90 1.50
C PHE A 305 14.12 -8.08 0.89
N ILE A 306 14.32 -7.67 -0.35
CA ILE A 306 13.35 -6.83 -1.07
C ILE A 306 12.49 -7.71 -1.96
N HIS A 307 11.19 -7.54 -1.80
CA HIS A 307 10.17 -8.22 -2.58
C HIS A 307 9.35 -7.20 -3.33
N LEU A 308 8.88 -7.56 -4.53
CA LEU A 308 8.14 -6.65 -5.39
C LEU A 308 6.85 -7.32 -5.88
N ILE A 309 5.72 -6.64 -5.66
CA ILE A 309 4.45 -6.95 -6.31
C ILE A 309 4.10 -5.76 -7.21
N GLU A 310 3.98 -6.03 -8.50
CA GLU A 310 3.61 -5.07 -9.53
C GLU A 310 2.85 -5.75 -10.65
N ASP A 311 2.23 -4.94 -11.50
CA ASP A 311 1.70 -5.38 -12.79
C ASP A 311 1.94 -4.27 -13.82
N GLU A 312 3.24 -4.03 -14.11
CA GLU A 312 3.65 -2.91 -14.94
C GLU A 312 3.03 -2.97 -16.33
N ASP A 313 2.86 -4.18 -16.89
CA ASP A 313 2.28 -4.35 -18.23
C ASP A 313 0.84 -3.86 -18.31
N ARG A 314 0.00 -4.19 -17.33
CA ARG A 314 -1.38 -3.70 -17.27
C ARG A 314 -1.45 -2.23 -16.86
N LEU A 315 -0.70 -1.82 -15.83
CA LEU A 315 -0.74 -0.46 -15.31
C LEU A 315 -0.14 0.57 -16.27
N ARG A 316 0.83 0.17 -17.10
CA ARG A 316 1.47 1.01 -18.13
C ARG A 316 0.47 1.51 -19.18
N SER A 317 -0.58 0.74 -19.45
CA SER A 317 -1.61 1.13 -20.41
C SER A 317 -2.45 2.32 -19.95
N PHE A 318 -2.45 2.63 -18.65
CA PHE A 318 -3.24 3.73 -18.09
C PHE A 318 -2.47 5.05 -18.12
N LYS A 319 -3.20 6.12 -18.45
CA LYS A 319 -2.70 7.50 -18.42
C LYS A 319 -2.86 8.11 -17.02
N LEU A 320 -2.20 9.24 -16.80
CA LEU A 320 -2.30 9.99 -15.53
C LEU A 320 -3.75 10.37 -15.19
N SER A 321 -4.55 10.71 -16.20
CA SER A 321 -5.96 11.08 -16.03
C SER A 321 -6.77 10.01 -15.28
N THR A 322 -6.44 8.73 -15.50
CA THR A 322 -7.14 7.63 -14.84
C THR A 322 -6.89 7.55 -13.34
N LYS A 323 -5.84 8.22 -12.82
CA LYS A 323 -5.61 8.36 -11.36
C LYS A 323 -6.68 9.19 -10.64
N PHE A 324 -7.52 9.89 -11.39
CA PHE A 324 -8.68 10.64 -10.89
C PHE A 324 -10.02 9.94 -11.18
N ASN A 325 -9.99 8.79 -11.87
CA ASN A 325 -11.18 8.06 -12.22
C ASN A 325 -11.73 7.26 -11.02
N GLY A 326 -12.89 7.68 -10.51
CA GLY A 326 -13.60 7.03 -9.40
C GLY A 326 -14.65 6.00 -9.82
N ASP A 327 -14.72 5.66 -11.10
CA ASP A 327 -15.66 4.67 -11.61
C ASP A 327 -15.52 3.32 -10.90
N TRP A 328 -16.61 2.80 -10.35
CA TRP A 328 -16.56 1.58 -9.54
C TRP A 328 -16.09 0.35 -10.32
N GLU A 329 -16.46 0.22 -11.59
CA GLU A 329 -16.02 -0.90 -12.43
C GLU A 329 -14.50 -0.82 -12.67
N PHE A 330 -13.98 0.40 -12.88
CA PHE A 330 -12.54 0.64 -13.02
C PHE A 330 -11.78 0.27 -11.72
N LEU A 331 -12.29 0.70 -10.57
CA LEU A 331 -11.69 0.35 -9.28
C LEU A 331 -11.71 -1.16 -9.01
N CYS A 332 -12.83 -1.84 -9.33
CA CYS A 332 -12.92 -3.29 -9.22
C CYS A 332 -11.97 -4.01 -10.19
N MET A 333 -11.77 -3.49 -11.39
CA MET A 333 -10.79 -4.03 -12.34
C MET A 333 -9.36 -3.92 -11.79
N LEU A 334 -8.97 -2.74 -11.27
CA LEU A 334 -7.66 -2.57 -10.64
C LEU A 334 -7.47 -3.46 -9.42
N ARG A 335 -8.51 -3.62 -8.58
CA ARG A 335 -8.51 -4.57 -7.47
C ARG A 335 -8.22 -5.99 -7.95
N GLN A 336 -8.89 -6.43 -9.03
CA GLN A 336 -8.66 -7.78 -9.57
C GLN A 336 -7.23 -7.94 -10.07
N PHE A 337 -6.67 -6.93 -10.75
CA PHE A 337 -5.26 -6.94 -11.18
C PHE A 337 -4.31 -7.08 -9.98
N GLY A 338 -4.60 -6.39 -8.88
CA GLY A 338 -3.84 -6.51 -7.65
C GLY A 338 -3.92 -7.90 -7.03
N ARG A 339 -5.11 -8.49 -6.98
CA ARG A 339 -5.29 -9.88 -6.49
C ARG A 339 -4.50 -10.88 -7.34
N ASP A 340 -4.58 -10.76 -8.67
CA ASP A 340 -3.85 -11.63 -9.59
C ASP A 340 -2.33 -11.51 -9.41
N ALA A 341 -1.82 -10.28 -9.24
CA ALA A 341 -0.40 -10.04 -9.02
C ALA A 341 0.09 -10.63 -7.69
N ALA A 342 -0.69 -10.48 -6.62
CA ALA A 342 -0.38 -11.06 -5.32
C ALA A 342 -0.41 -12.60 -5.37
N GLU A 343 -1.39 -13.20 -6.07
CA GLU A 343 -1.48 -14.65 -6.24
C GLU A 343 -0.26 -15.21 -6.98
N ARG A 344 0.16 -14.56 -8.08
CA ARG A 344 1.39 -14.95 -8.80
C ARG A 344 2.60 -14.88 -7.89
N TRP A 345 2.75 -13.76 -7.16
CA TRP A 345 3.87 -13.59 -6.24
C TRP A 345 3.89 -14.64 -5.13
N LEU A 346 2.75 -14.95 -4.53
CA LEU A 346 2.62 -15.99 -3.49
C LEU A 346 2.98 -17.38 -4.03
N THR A 347 2.59 -17.69 -5.27
CA THR A 347 2.90 -18.96 -5.90
C THR A 347 4.39 -19.09 -6.20
N ASP A 348 5.01 -18.05 -6.76
CA ASP A 348 6.35 -18.12 -7.33
C ASP A 348 7.45 -17.78 -6.32
N HIS A 349 7.13 -16.97 -5.28
CA HIS A 349 8.15 -16.34 -4.44
C HIS A 349 7.92 -16.45 -2.93
N PHE A 350 6.83 -17.03 -2.45
CA PHE A 350 6.56 -17.11 -1.01
C PHE A 350 7.71 -17.75 -0.22
N ASP A 351 8.36 -18.76 -0.78
CA ASP A 351 9.45 -19.47 -0.09
C ASP A 351 10.72 -18.62 0.06
N LYS A 352 10.87 -17.54 -0.69
CA LYS A 352 11.98 -16.59 -0.59
C LYS A 352 11.91 -15.74 0.69
N LEU A 353 10.71 -15.54 1.26
CA LEU A 353 10.53 -14.80 2.52
C LEU A 353 11.42 -15.37 3.64
N GLY A 354 12.19 -14.49 4.26
CA GLY A 354 13.16 -14.84 5.30
C GLY A 354 14.46 -15.47 4.81
N ARG A 355 14.70 -15.54 3.48
CA ARG A 355 15.86 -16.21 2.88
C ARG A 355 16.60 -15.32 1.87
N GLU A 356 15.87 -14.76 0.91
CA GLU A 356 16.44 -13.98 -0.18
C GLU A 356 15.41 -13.02 -0.78
N SER A 357 15.85 -12.01 -1.51
CA SER A 357 14.99 -11.10 -2.27
C SER A 357 14.27 -11.82 -3.42
N SER A 358 13.04 -11.39 -3.73
CA SER A 358 12.34 -11.87 -4.93
C SER A 358 12.67 -11.06 -6.19
N VAL A 359 13.36 -9.94 -6.04
CA VAL A 359 13.76 -9.04 -7.12
C VAL A 359 15.25 -8.71 -7.01
N ASP A 360 15.95 -8.62 -8.14
CA ASP A 360 17.29 -8.05 -8.20
C ASP A 360 17.18 -6.52 -8.21
N ILE A 361 17.69 -5.90 -7.14
CA ILE A 361 17.63 -4.45 -6.97
C ILE A 361 18.38 -3.72 -8.10
N ARG A 362 19.50 -4.27 -8.56
CA ARG A 362 20.33 -3.62 -9.58
C ARG A 362 19.70 -3.67 -10.95
N GLU A 363 19.19 -4.82 -11.32
CA GLU A 363 18.51 -5.01 -12.61
C GLU A 363 17.24 -4.17 -12.69
N ARG A 364 16.48 -4.10 -11.57
CA ARG A 364 15.15 -3.46 -11.58
C ARG A 364 15.18 -1.96 -11.32
N PHE A 365 16.10 -1.45 -10.49
CA PHE A 365 16.04 -0.07 -9.99
C PHE A 365 17.29 0.77 -10.30
N LEU A 366 18.40 0.18 -10.76
CA LEU A 366 19.67 0.89 -10.97
C LEU A 366 20.18 0.80 -12.39
#